data_2cd73456c69368b9c7fb141eff7d53ba
#
_entry.id   2cd73456c69368b9c7fb141eff7d53ba
#
_cell.length_a   1.000
_cell.length_b   1.000
_cell.length_c   1.000
_cell.angle_alpha   90.00
_cell.angle_beta   90.00
_cell.angle_gamma   90.00
#
_symmetry.space_group_name_H-M   'P 1'
#
loop_
_entity.id
_entity.type
_entity.pdbx_description
1 polymer ?
#
loop_
_entity_poly.entity_id
_entity_poly.type
_entity_poly.pdbx_seq_one_letter_code
_entity_poly.pdbx_strand_id
1 'polypeptide(L)'
;MASRDPTAKLKTILVPVDGSQASMEAVALACNLGKRNKGKVYVVHVIEVKRSLPLDADLSEEARRGEEMLSQAEKIADDQDFEVEAELLQAREAGHAVVDEAAERHADVIIVGLEAERPVGGFKLGRLPQYALKNAPCHVWLWRHAPEGAR
;
A
#
# COMPACT_ATOMS: atom_id res chain seq x y z
N MET A 1 26.78 3.32 17.69
CA MET A 1 27.06 3.84 16.34
C MET A 1 25.83 3.77 15.48
N ALA A 2 25.54 4.84 14.79
CA ALA A 2 24.38 4.89 13.89
C ALA A 2 24.61 4.01 12.67
N SER A 3 23.60 3.26 12.27
CA SER A 3 23.63 2.48 11.05
C SER A 3 23.67 3.40 9.83
N ARG A 4 24.41 3.00 8.81
CA ARG A 4 24.41 3.71 7.53
C ARG A 4 23.32 3.18 6.59
N ASP A 5 22.67 2.10 6.97
CA ASP A 5 21.55 1.55 6.20
C ASP A 5 20.32 2.44 6.44
N PRO A 6 19.84 3.16 5.42
CA PRO A 6 18.68 4.03 5.60
C PRO A 6 17.41 3.27 5.92
N THR A 7 17.38 1.96 5.67
CA THR A 7 16.17 1.16 5.94
C THR A 7 16.10 0.67 7.38
N ALA A 8 17.18 0.79 8.15
CA ALA A 8 17.24 0.24 9.50
C ALA A 8 16.27 0.89 10.48
N LYS A 9 15.85 2.11 10.21
CA LYS A 9 14.92 2.86 11.06
C LYS A 9 13.47 2.80 10.59
N LEU A 10 13.21 2.10 9.49
CA LEU A 10 11.86 2.01 8.95
C LEU A 10 11.09 0.92 9.69
N LYS A 11 10.39 1.31 10.73
CA LYS A 11 9.69 0.38 11.61
C LYS A 11 8.19 0.35 11.41
N THR A 12 7.59 1.47 11.07
CA THR A 12 6.15 1.53 10.80
C THR A 12 5.94 1.71 9.31
N ILE A 13 5.38 0.70 8.69
CA ILE A 13 5.28 0.61 7.23
C ILE A 13 3.81 0.54 6.84
N LEU A 14 3.40 1.37 5.90
CA LEU A 14 2.03 1.40 5.40
C LEU A 14 2.02 0.97 3.95
N VAL A 15 1.16 0.01 3.61
CA VAL A 15 1.05 -0.52 2.25
C VAL A 15 -0.39 -0.45 1.79
N PRO A 16 -0.72 0.44 0.84
CA PRO A 16 -2.03 0.40 0.21
C PRO A 16 -2.07 -0.74 -0.80
N VAL A 17 -3.16 -1.49 -0.82
CA VAL A 17 -3.33 -2.60 -1.75
C VAL A 17 -4.53 -2.36 -2.65
N ASP A 18 -4.41 -2.77 -3.91
CA ASP A 18 -5.48 -2.65 -4.90
C ASP A 18 -5.78 -3.97 -5.60
N GLY A 19 -5.24 -5.07 -5.06
CA GLY A 19 -5.43 -6.40 -5.65
C GLY A 19 -4.45 -6.74 -6.75
N SER A 20 -3.61 -5.80 -7.17
CA SER A 20 -2.60 -6.06 -8.20
C SER A 20 -1.47 -6.92 -7.64
N GLN A 21 -0.77 -7.61 -8.53
CA GLN A 21 0.40 -8.39 -8.14
C GLN A 21 1.46 -7.49 -7.51
N ALA A 22 1.66 -6.31 -8.07
CA ALA A 22 2.62 -5.35 -7.53
C ALA A 22 2.30 -4.96 -6.09
N SER A 23 1.02 -4.72 -5.76
CA SER A 23 0.65 -4.36 -4.40
C SER A 23 0.88 -5.53 -3.44
N MET A 24 0.65 -6.76 -3.89
CA MET A 24 0.90 -7.93 -3.05
C MET A 24 2.40 -8.18 -2.86
N GLU A 25 3.20 -7.91 -3.89
CA GLU A 25 4.66 -7.94 -3.74
C GLU A 25 5.14 -6.88 -2.75
N ALA A 26 4.51 -5.70 -2.77
CA ALA A 26 4.81 -4.65 -1.81
C ALA A 26 4.52 -5.10 -0.37
N VAL A 27 3.43 -5.85 -0.17
CA VAL A 27 3.12 -6.43 1.14
C VAL A 27 4.24 -7.38 1.58
N ALA A 28 4.67 -8.26 0.68
CA ALA A 28 5.74 -9.21 1.01
C ALA A 28 7.04 -8.48 1.37
N LEU A 29 7.38 -7.44 0.61
CA LEU A 29 8.54 -6.61 0.88
C LEU A 29 8.43 -5.92 2.24
N ALA A 30 7.26 -5.36 2.52
CA ALA A 30 7.01 -4.69 3.79
C ALA A 30 7.14 -5.65 4.97
N CYS A 31 6.61 -6.86 4.85
CA CYS A 31 6.71 -7.86 5.92
C CYS A 31 8.15 -8.26 6.17
N ASN A 32 8.94 -8.42 5.11
CA ASN A 32 10.36 -8.70 5.24
C ASN A 32 11.08 -7.59 6.00
N LEU A 33 10.81 -6.36 5.63
CA LEU A 33 11.40 -5.19 6.30
C LEU A 33 10.93 -5.06 7.74
N GLY A 34 9.64 -5.21 7.98
CA GLY A 34 9.07 -5.12 9.33
C GLY A 34 9.61 -6.19 10.25
N LYS A 35 9.75 -7.41 9.76
CA LYS A 35 10.30 -8.51 10.54
C LYS A 35 11.74 -8.23 10.91
N ARG A 36 12.54 -7.79 9.96
CA ARG A 36 13.95 -7.48 10.19
C ARG A 36 14.14 -6.35 11.21
N ASN A 37 13.31 -5.33 11.12
CA ASN A 37 13.41 -4.14 11.97
C ASN A 37 12.57 -4.22 13.24
N LYS A 38 11.87 -5.34 13.47
CA LYS A 38 10.95 -5.51 14.60
C LYS A 38 9.88 -4.42 14.61
N GLY A 39 9.35 -4.14 13.44
CA GLY A 39 8.37 -3.08 13.23
C GLY A 39 6.97 -3.61 13.02
N LYS A 40 6.10 -2.71 12.56
CA LYS A 40 4.69 -3.00 12.28
C LYS A 40 4.37 -2.68 10.83
N VAL A 41 3.49 -3.48 10.24
CA VAL A 41 3.01 -3.25 8.89
C VAL A 41 1.49 -3.09 8.92
N TYR A 42 1.03 -1.99 8.36
CA TYR A 42 -0.40 -1.70 8.16
C TYR A 42 -0.70 -1.84 6.69
N VAL A 43 -1.70 -2.65 6.38
CA VAL A 43 -2.15 -2.84 5.00
C VAL A 43 -3.54 -2.23 4.89
N VAL A 44 -3.73 -1.34 3.94
CA VAL A 44 -5.01 -0.67 3.77
C VAL A 44 -5.52 -0.82 2.35
N HIS A 45 -6.82 -0.98 2.22
CA HIS A 45 -7.49 -0.85 0.94
C HIS A 45 -8.52 0.26 1.06
N VAL A 46 -8.54 1.17 0.11
CA VAL A 46 -9.46 2.30 0.12
C VAL A 46 -10.48 2.11 -0.99
N ILE A 47 -11.75 2.05 -0.62
CA ILE A 47 -12.85 2.09 -1.58
C ILE A 47 -13.13 3.55 -1.86
N GLU A 48 -12.97 3.97 -3.12
CA GLU A 48 -13.31 5.33 -3.49
C GLU A 48 -14.80 5.47 -3.70
N VAL A 49 -15.41 6.39 -2.98
CA VAL A 49 -16.84 6.63 -3.02
C VAL A 49 -17.12 7.78 -3.98
N LYS A 50 -17.98 7.53 -4.97
CA LYS A 50 -18.36 8.56 -5.92
C LYS A 50 -19.00 9.75 -5.22
N ARG A 51 -18.78 10.96 -5.74
CA ARG A 51 -19.34 12.17 -5.13
C ARG A 51 -20.86 12.19 -5.12
N SER A 52 -21.48 11.42 -5.98
CA SER A 52 -22.95 11.29 -6.01
C SER A 52 -23.51 10.46 -4.87
N LEU A 53 -22.65 9.82 -4.08
CA LEU A 53 -23.06 8.97 -2.96
C LEU A 53 -22.56 9.52 -1.64
N PRO A 54 -23.28 9.27 -0.52
CA PRO A 54 -22.73 9.63 0.80
C PRO A 54 -21.50 8.77 1.12
N LEU A 55 -20.62 9.31 1.97
CA LEU A 55 -19.38 8.60 2.34
C LEU A 55 -19.64 7.26 3.02
N ASP A 56 -20.77 7.10 3.66
CA ASP A 56 -21.14 5.85 4.33
C ASP A 56 -22.08 5.00 3.49
N ALA A 57 -22.11 5.21 2.16
CA ALA A 57 -22.94 4.43 1.26
C ALA A 57 -22.66 2.94 1.42
N ASP A 58 -23.69 2.12 1.20
CA ASP A 58 -23.52 0.68 1.22
C ASP A 58 -22.88 0.23 -0.09
N LEU A 59 -21.61 -0.14 0.01
CA LEU A 59 -20.81 -0.62 -1.13
C LEU A 59 -20.42 -2.08 -0.86
N SER A 60 -21.43 -2.93 -0.64
CA SER A 60 -21.21 -4.32 -0.21
C SER A 60 -20.32 -5.12 -1.13
N GLU A 61 -20.47 -4.96 -2.45
CA GLU A 61 -19.64 -5.69 -3.42
C GLU A 61 -18.18 -5.24 -3.38
N GLU A 62 -17.98 -3.93 -3.34
CA GLU A 62 -16.64 -3.36 -3.25
C GLU A 62 -15.99 -3.73 -1.92
N ALA A 63 -16.78 -3.74 -0.84
CA ALA A 63 -16.27 -4.13 0.48
C ALA A 63 -15.85 -5.60 0.48
N ARG A 64 -16.64 -6.46 -0.14
CA ARG A 64 -16.31 -7.89 -0.24
C ARG A 64 -14.98 -8.08 -0.98
N ARG A 65 -14.81 -7.40 -2.11
CA ARG A 65 -13.56 -7.48 -2.86
C ARG A 65 -12.39 -6.93 -2.06
N GLY A 66 -12.60 -5.84 -1.34
CA GLY A 66 -11.57 -5.27 -0.47
C GLY A 66 -11.15 -6.22 0.64
N GLU A 67 -12.14 -6.88 1.26
CA GLU A 67 -11.84 -7.87 2.30
C GLU A 67 -11.04 -9.05 1.74
N GLU A 68 -11.33 -9.48 0.51
CA GLU A 68 -10.56 -10.54 -0.13
C GLU A 68 -9.12 -10.12 -0.36
N MET A 69 -8.90 -8.87 -0.80
CA MET A 69 -7.55 -8.34 -0.99
C MET A 69 -6.79 -8.30 0.33
N LEU A 70 -7.45 -7.85 1.39
CA LEU A 70 -6.82 -7.78 2.70
C LEU A 70 -6.51 -9.17 3.26
N SER A 71 -7.40 -10.13 3.03
CA SER A 71 -7.16 -11.53 3.42
C SER A 71 -5.95 -12.10 2.68
N GLN A 72 -5.80 -11.78 1.41
CA GLN A 72 -4.65 -12.21 0.64
C GLN A 72 -3.36 -11.62 1.20
N ALA A 73 -3.39 -10.34 1.58
CA ALA A 73 -2.23 -9.69 2.20
C ALA A 73 -1.87 -10.35 3.54
N GLU A 74 -2.89 -10.67 4.35
CA GLU A 74 -2.67 -11.35 5.62
C GLU A 74 -2.05 -12.73 5.42
N LYS A 75 -2.45 -13.44 4.37
CA LYS A 75 -1.89 -14.73 4.04
C LYS A 75 -0.42 -14.63 3.64
N ILE A 76 -0.08 -13.60 2.88
CA ILE A 76 1.31 -13.34 2.50
C ILE A 76 2.15 -13.11 3.76
N ALA A 77 1.63 -12.37 4.71
CA ALA A 77 2.31 -12.12 5.98
C ALA A 77 2.48 -13.43 6.77
N ASP A 78 1.43 -14.23 6.84
CA ASP A 78 1.48 -15.53 7.54
C ASP A 78 2.57 -16.44 6.96
N ASP A 79 2.73 -16.41 5.64
CA ASP A 79 3.75 -17.22 4.97
C ASP A 79 5.16 -16.81 5.38
N GLN A 80 5.33 -15.63 5.93
CA GLN A 80 6.60 -15.13 6.44
C GLN A 80 6.65 -15.13 7.97
N ASP A 81 5.68 -15.77 8.62
CA ASP A 81 5.57 -15.76 10.08
C ASP A 81 5.52 -14.34 10.64
N PHE A 82 4.70 -13.51 10.02
CA PHE A 82 4.56 -12.11 10.40
C PHE A 82 3.08 -11.73 10.39
N GLU A 83 2.68 -10.83 11.27
CA GLU A 83 1.30 -10.35 11.32
C GLU A 83 1.23 -8.91 10.84
N VAL A 84 0.23 -8.62 10.02
CA VAL A 84 -0.05 -7.27 9.58
C VAL A 84 -1.40 -6.83 10.17
N GLU A 85 -1.59 -5.52 10.30
CA GLU A 85 -2.90 -4.97 10.62
C GLU A 85 -3.54 -4.52 9.33
N ALA A 86 -4.71 -5.07 9.03
CA ALA A 86 -5.41 -4.80 7.78
C ALA A 86 -6.64 -3.93 8.05
N GLU A 87 -6.87 -2.95 7.18
CA GLU A 87 -7.98 -2.01 7.36
C GLU A 87 -8.62 -1.66 6.03
N LEU A 88 -9.95 -1.66 6.01
CA LEU A 88 -10.74 -1.27 4.85
C LEU A 88 -11.31 0.12 5.11
N LEU A 89 -11.07 1.05 4.20
CA LEU A 89 -11.51 2.43 4.33
C LEU A 89 -12.40 2.84 3.17
N GLN A 90 -13.30 3.76 3.42
CA GLN A 90 -14.08 4.44 2.37
C GLN A 90 -13.68 5.90 2.37
N ALA A 91 -13.39 6.45 1.19
CA ALA A 91 -12.99 7.84 1.06
C ALA A 91 -13.28 8.34 -0.36
N ARG A 92 -13.25 9.64 -0.53
CA ARG A 92 -13.43 10.22 -1.87
C ARG A 92 -12.22 9.96 -2.76
N GLU A 93 -11.03 10.04 -2.19
CA GLU A 93 -9.78 9.83 -2.94
C GLU A 93 -8.82 8.98 -2.13
N ALA A 94 -8.35 7.90 -2.74
CA ALA A 94 -7.50 6.95 -2.05
C ALA A 94 -6.17 7.56 -1.61
N GLY A 95 -5.58 8.43 -2.44
CA GLY A 95 -4.31 9.07 -2.09
C GLY A 95 -4.40 9.86 -0.81
N HIS A 96 -5.45 10.65 -0.65
CA HIS A 96 -5.68 11.44 0.56
C HIS A 96 -5.83 10.54 1.78
N ALA A 97 -6.63 9.47 1.66
CA ALA A 97 -6.86 8.55 2.76
C ALA A 97 -5.56 7.86 3.20
N VAL A 98 -4.74 7.45 2.24
CA VAL A 98 -3.47 6.77 2.54
C VAL A 98 -2.50 7.71 3.25
N VAL A 99 -2.38 8.95 2.76
CA VAL A 99 -1.50 9.93 3.39
C VAL A 99 -1.98 10.28 4.80
N ASP A 100 -3.29 10.42 5.00
CA ASP A 100 -3.86 10.68 6.32
C ASP A 100 -3.57 9.52 7.28
N GLU A 101 -3.71 8.28 6.80
CA GLU A 101 -3.37 7.12 7.62
C GLU A 101 -1.89 7.11 8.00
N ALA A 102 -1.03 7.45 7.04
CA ALA A 102 0.41 7.50 7.31
C ALA A 102 0.72 8.53 8.40
N ALA A 103 0.05 9.68 8.35
CA ALA A 103 0.25 10.72 9.35
C ALA A 103 -0.26 10.27 10.74
N GLU A 104 -1.45 9.70 10.79
CA GLU A 104 -2.03 9.24 12.06
C GLU A 104 -1.21 8.14 12.71
N ARG A 105 -0.70 7.23 11.94
CA ARG A 105 0.06 6.08 12.45
C ARG A 105 1.55 6.36 12.57
N HIS A 106 1.98 7.57 12.25
CA HIS A 106 3.39 7.94 12.27
C HIS A 106 4.23 6.97 11.45
N ALA A 107 3.74 6.66 10.25
CA ALA A 107 4.44 5.74 9.37
C ALA A 107 5.82 6.29 8.99
N ASP A 108 6.78 5.40 8.89
CA ASP A 108 8.13 5.74 8.44
C ASP A 108 8.25 5.68 6.92
N VAL A 109 7.46 4.81 6.31
CA VAL A 109 7.46 4.66 4.85
C VAL A 109 6.11 4.15 4.37
N ILE A 110 5.72 4.62 3.19
CA ILE A 110 4.59 4.07 2.43
C ILE A 110 5.19 3.34 1.25
N ILE A 111 4.85 2.07 1.07
CA ILE A 111 5.32 1.30 -0.07
C ILE A 111 4.15 1.08 -1.01
N VAL A 112 4.24 1.61 -2.22
CA VAL A 112 3.17 1.56 -3.22
C VAL A 112 3.60 0.66 -4.38
N GLY A 113 2.82 -0.39 -4.62
CA GLY A 113 3.05 -1.25 -5.77
C GLY A 113 2.48 -0.65 -7.04
N LEU A 114 3.23 -0.76 -8.12
CA LEU A 114 2.83 -0.26 -9.43
C LEU A 114 2.96 -1.38 -10.44
N GLU A 115 1.93 -1.57 -11.27
CA GLU A 115 2.02 -2.50 -12.36
C GLU A 115 2.81 -1.89 -13.51
N ALA A 116 3.55 -2.74 -14.22
CA ALA A 116 4.26 -2.32 -15.42
C ALA A 116 3.26 -2.24 -16.56
N GLU A 117 2.81 -1.05 -16.87
CA GLU A 117 1.90 -0.85 -17.98
C GLU A 117 2.67 -0.74 -19.28
N ARG A 118 2.05 -1.17 -20.33
CA ARG A 118 2.62 -1.16 -21.68
C ARG A 118 1.73 -0.38 -22.61
N PRO A 119 1.31 0.78 -22.22
CA PRO A 119 0.43 1.53 -23.08
C PRO A 119 1.18 2.05 -24.29
N VAL A 120 0.47 2.24 -25.35
CA VAL A 120 0.95 3.05 -26.46
C VAL A 120 1.06 4.45 -25.90
N GLY A 121 2.24 5.01 -25.89
CA GLY A 121 2.46 6.34 -25.34
C GLY A 121 3.17 6.38 -23.99
N GLY A 122 3.52 5.22 -23.43
CA GLY A 122 4.43 5.16 -22.30
C GLY A 122 3.76 4.91 -20.96
N PHE A 123 4.57 5.00 -19.92
CA PHE A 123 4.17 4.74 -18.54
C PHE A 123 3.46 5.94 -17.94
N LYS A 124 2.37 5.68 -17.22
CA LYS A 124 1.69 6.72 -16.44
C LYS A 124 1.65 6.34 -14.99
N LEU A 125 2.05 7.28 -14.15
CA LEU A 125 1.93 7.12 -12.72
C LEU A 125 0.50 7.44 -12.30
N GLY A 126 -0.15 6.54 -11.56
CA GLY A 126 -1.52 6.74 -11.11
C GLY A 126 -1.66 7.88 -10.10
N ARG A 127 -2.92 8.21 -9.76
CA ARG A 127 -3.19 9.33 -8.86
C ARG A 127 -2.68 9.10 -7.44
N LEU A 128 -2.83 7.89 -6.91
CA LEU A 128 -2.39 7.61 -5.54
C LEU A 128 -0.87 7.78 -5.39
N PRO A 129 -0.04 7.13 -6.24
CA PRO A 129 1.41 7.33 -6.09
C PRO A 129 1.85 8.77 -6.33
N GLN A 130 1.21 9.49 -7.27
CA GLN A 130 1.52 10.91 -7.47
C GLN A 130 1.22 11.72 -6.22
N TYR A 131 0.05 11.49 -5.62
CA TYR A 131 -0.35 12.22 -4.42
C TYR A 131 0.59 11.90 -3.25
N ALA A 132 0.93 10.63 -3.08
CA ALA A 132 1.83 10.22 -2.01
C ALA A 132 3.21 10.84 -2.16
N LEU A 133 3.77 10.83 -3.37
CA LEU A 133 5.07 11.43 -3.62
C LEU A 133 5.08 12.92 -3.31
N LYS A 134 3.96 13.61 -3.53
CA LYS A 134 3.88 15.04 -3.32
C LYS A 134 3.57 15.41 -1.87
N ASN A 135 2.80 14.58 -1.16
CA ASN A 135 2.20 15.00 0.10
C ASN A 135 2.51 14.11 1.30
N ALA A 136 3.14 12.96 1.14
CA ALA A 136 3.38 12.06 2.26
C ALA A 136 4.34 12.69 3.27
N PRO A 137 4.08 12.50 4.59
CA PRO A 137 4.97 13.02 5.62
C PRO A 137 6.16 12.11 5.93
N CYS A 138 6.38 11.10 5.10
CA CYS A 138 7.36 10.06 5.35
C CYS A 138 8.01 9.63 4.04
N HIS A 139 8.90 8.66 4.11
CA HIS A 139 9.49 8.09 2.90
C HIS A 139 8.42 7.43 2.05
N VAL A 140 8.58 7.47 0.74
CA VAL A 140 7.69 6.80 -0.21
C VAL A 140 8.53 5.93 -1.12
N TRP A 141 8.20 4.64 -1.15
CA TRP A 141 8.84 3.69 -2.06
C TRP A 141 7.82 3.28 -3.11
N LEU A 142 8.26 3.27 -4.37
CA LEU A 142 7.46 2.76 -5.46
C LEU A 142 8.05 1.42 -5.88
N TRP A 143 7.25 0.38 -5.81
CA TRP A 143 7.65 -0.94 -6.26
C TRP A 143 6.94 -1.22 -7.57
N ARG A 144 7.63 -1.03 -8.68
CA ARG A 144 7.05 -1.31 -9.99
C ARG A 144 7.31 -2.77 -10.33
N HIS A 145 6.22 -3.52 -10.49
CA HIS A 145 6.33 -4.92 -10.91
C HIS A 145 7.00 -4.98 -12.28
N ALA A 146 7.97 -5.86 -12.44
CA ALA A 146 8.70 -6.00 -13.71
C ALA A 146 7.74 -6.45 -14.82
N PRO A 147 7.91 -5.94 -16.05
CA PRO A 147 7.09 -6.43 -17.15
C PRO A 147 7.33 -7.92 -17.37
N GLU A 148 6.27 -8.64 -17.73
CA GLU A 148 6.38 -10.06 -17.99
C GLU A 148 7.34 -10.29 -19.15
N GLY A 149 8.23 -11.27 -18.98
CA GLY A 149 9.23 -11.58 -19.99
C GLY A 149 10.43 -10.65 -20.00
N ALA A 150 10.50 -9.66 -19.10
CA ALA A 150 11.65 -8.77 -19.02
C ALA A 150 12.86 -9.48 -18.40
N ARG A 151 14.03 -9.12 -18.88
CA ARG A 151 15.28 -9.66 -18.36
C ARG A 151 16.33 -8.57 -18.32
#